data_3c727ab41933c9729f3efebcd78eb1d3
#
_entry.id   3c727ab41933c9729f3efebcd78eb1d3
#
_cell.length_a   1.000
_cell.length_b   1.000
_cell.length_c   1.000
_cell.angle_alpha   90.00
_cell.angle_beta   90.00
_cell.angle_gamma   90.00
#
_symmetry.space_group_name_H-M   'P 1'
#
loop_
_entity.id
_entity.type
_entity.pdbx_description
1 polymer ?
#
loop_
_entity_poly.entity_id
_entity_poly.type
_entity_poly.pdbx_seq_one_letter_code
_entity_poly.pdbx_strand_id
1 'polypeptide(L)'
;MKALKKATLAIATLLALAGTARATEFRSADTHNADDYPTVVAVRHMGELLEKKSGGKHKIKVFNKQALGSEKETIDQVKIGALDMTRVNVGPMNAICPLTQVPTMPFLFNSIAHMRKSLDGPAGDEILKSCESAGFIGLAFYDSGARSIYAKKPVKTVADAKGLKIRVQQSDLWVSMISAMGANATP
;
A
#
# COMPACT_ATOMS: atom_id res chain seq x y z
N MET A 1 3.83 -31.85 54.89
CA MET A 1 2.64 -31.40 54.14
C MET A 1 2.57 -29.91 53.81
N LYS A 2 2.96 -28.97 54.70
CA LYS A 2 2.91 -27.52 54.47
C LYS A 2 3.95 -27.05 53.38
N ALA A 3 5.14 -27.66 53.31
CA ALA A 3 6.15 -27.30 52.31
C ALA A 3 5.76 -27.75 50.86
N LEU A 4 5.11 -28.88 50.74
CA LEU A 4 4.68 -29.40 49.42
C LEU A 4 3.55 -28.54 48.83
N LYS A 5 2.61 -28.03 49.67
CA LYS A 5 1.54 -27.13 49.24
C LYS A 5 2.07 -25.75 48.80
N LYS A 6 3.16 -25.27 49.39
CA LYS A 6 3.80 -23.99 48.98
C LYS A 6 4.54 -24.12 47.64
N ALA A 7 5.18 -25.27 47.37
CA ALA A 7 5.86 -25.55 46.10
C ALA A 7 4.84 -25.67 44.97
N THR A 8 3.72 -26.35 45.20
CA THR A 8 2.65 -26.51 44.16
C THR A 8 2.00 -25.17 43.80
N LEU A 9 1.79 -24.30 44.81
CA LEU A 9 1.23 -22.99 44.57
C LEU A 9 2.18 -22.07 43.80
N ALA A 10 3.51 -22.13 44.05
CA ALA A 10 4.52 -21.35 43.35
C ALA A 10 4.65 -21.77 41.85
N ILE A 11 4.55 -23.07 41.56
CA ILE A 11 4.58 -23.59 40.18
C ILE A 11 3.30 -23.18 39.42
N ALA A 12 2.14 -23.22 40.05
CA ALA A 12 0.89 -22.77 39.44
C ALA A 12 0.89 -21.27 39.11
N THR A 13 1.54 -20.46 39.94
CA THR A 13 1.66 -19.00 39.72
C THR A 13 2.66 -18.68 38.60
N LEU A 14 3.74 -19.45 38.46
CA LEU A 14 4.68 -19.31 37.33
C LEU A 14 4.06 -19.70 35.99
N LEU A 15 3.19 -20.71 35.94
CA LEU A 15 2.48 -21.08 34.71
C LEU A 15 1.39 -20.06 34.33
N ALA A 16 0.80 -19.37 35.28
CA ALA A 16 -0.21 -18.33 35.02
C ALA A 16 0.42 -17.02 34.46
N LEU A 17 1.73 -16.78 34.69
CA LEU A 17 2.47 -15.65 34.11
C LEU A 17 3.08 -15.96 32.73
N ALA A 18 2.94 -17.17 32.22
CA ALA A 18 3.13 -17.42 30.78
C ALA A 18 1.98 -16.74 30.02
N GLY A 19 2.01 -15.40 30.04
CA GLY A 19 1.05 -14.58 29.35
C GLY A 19 0.93 -15.08 27.91
N THR A 20 -0.25 -15.41 27.50
CA THR A 20 -0.58 -15.72 26.11
C THR A 20 -0.11 -14.51 25.30
N ALA A 21 1.05 -14.63 24.66
CA ALA A 21 1.52 -13.65 23.70
C ALA A 21 0.43 -13.59 22.62
N ARG A 22 -0.47 -12.64 22.76
CA ARG A 22 -1.58 -12.47 21.83
C ARG A 22 -0.96 -12.09 20.49
N ALA A 23 -1.21 -12.93 19.49
CA ALA A 23 -0.76 -12.64 18.16
C ALA A 23 -1.27 -11.26 17.73
N THR A 24 -0.36 -10.39 17.28
CA THR A 24 -0.73 -9.10 16.72
C THR A 24 -1.22 -9.33 15.30
N GLU A 25 -2.47 -8.97 15.01
CA GLU A 25 -3.03 -9.01 13.67
C GLU A 25 -2.97 -7.59 13.07
N PHE A 26 -2.09 -7.37 12.10
CA PHE A 26 -2.04 -6.14 11.33
C PHE A 26 -3.13 -6.16 10.27
N ARG A 27 -3.89 -5.09 10.19
CA ARG A 27 -4.95 -4.89 9.20
C ARG A 27 -4.39 -4.12 8.01
N SER A 28 -4.48 -4.70 6.82
CA SER A 28 -4.03 -4.11 5.55
C SER A 28 -5.20 -3.89 4.60
N ALA A 29 -5.37 -2.66 4.11
CA ALA A 29 -6.36 -2.36 3.09
C ALA A 29 -5.78 -2.49 1.68
N ASP A 30 -6.63 -2.87 0.72
CA ASP A 30 -6.35 -2.82 -0.71
C ASP A 30 -7.65 -2.49 -1.48
N THR A 31 -7.56 -1.74 -2.56
CA THR A 31 -8.72 -1.32 -3.35
C THR A 31 -9.05 -2.24 -4.52
N HIS A 32 -8.21 -3.23 -4.84
CA HIS A 32 -8.46 -4.14 -5.94
C HIS A 32 -9.60 -5.11 -5.67
N ASN A 33 -10.46 -5.31 -6.69
CA ASN A 33 -11.69 -6.08 -6.56
C ASN A 33 -11.51 -7.60 -6.63
N ALA A 34 -10.41 -8.09 -7.23
CA ALA A 34 -10.15 -9.51 -7.37
C ALA A 34 -9.28 -10.03 -6.23
N ASP A 35 -9.60 -11.21 -5.70
CA ASP A 35 -8.84 -11.83 -4.62
C ASP A 35 -7.50 -12.40 -5.11
N ASP A 36 -7.40 -12.70 -6.40
CA ASP A 36 -6.22 -13.18 -7.12
C ASP A 36 -5.43 -12.06 -7.79
N TYR A 37 -5.79 -10.81 -7.55
CA TYR A 37 -5.02 -9.69 -8.09
C TYR A 37 -3.58 -9.71 -7.55
N PRO A 38 -2.55 -9.56 -8.39
CA PRO A 38 -1.16 -9.79 -7.99
C PRO A 38 -0.72 -9.06 -6.72
N THR A 39 -1.12 -7.80 -6.54
CA THR A 39 -0.74 -7.04 -5.33
C THR A 39 -1.46 -7.55 -4.08
N VAL A 40 -2.73 -7.97 -4.19
CA VAL A 40 -3.47 -8.59 -3.07
C VAL A 40 -2.82 -9.90 -2.64
N VAL A 41 -2.46 -10.75 -3.62
CA VAL A 41 -1.75 -12.01 -3.38
C VAL A 41 -0.39 -11.75 -2.73
N ALA A 42 0.35 -10.75 -3.21
CA ALA A 42 1.66 -10.41 -2.66
C ALA A 42 1.59 -9.95 -1.18
N VAL A 43 0.59 -9.14 -0.80
CA VAL A 43 0.41 -8.74 0.61
C VAL A 43 -0.01 -9.93 1.48
N ARG A 44 -0.86 -10.83 0.97
CA ARG A 44 -1.20 -12.07 1.67
C ARG A 44 0.04 -12.95 1.89
N HIS A 45 0.85 -13.13 0.84
CA HIS A 45 2.10 -13.88 0.94
C HIS A 45 3.09 -13.25 1.94
N MET A 46 3.20 -11.92 1.96
CA MET A 46 3.97 -11.21 2.99
C MET A 46 3.45 -11.56 4.40
N GLY A 47 2.14 -11.64 4.59
CA GLY A 47 1.51 -12.04 5.85
C GLY A 47 1.88 -13.47 6.27
N GLU A 48 1.85 -14.41 5.34
CA GLU A 48 2.27 -15.81 5.56
C GLU A 48 3.74 -15.90 6.00
N LEU A 49 4.62 -15.14 5.32
CA LEU A 49 6.03 -15.08 5.66
C LEU A 49 6.25 -14.46 7.04
N LEU A 50 5.51 -13.40 7.38
CA LEU A 50 5.58 -12.74 8.67
C LEU A 50 5.11 -13.70 9.79
N GLU A 51 4.00 -14.40 9.60
CA GLU A 51 3.50 -15.38 10.55
C GLU A 51 4.53 -16.48 10.78
N LYS A 52 5.07 -17.06 9.70
CA LYS A 52 6.11 -18.09 9.77
C LYS A 52 7.37 -17.59 10.50
N LYS A 53 7.90 -16.43 10.13
CA LYS A 53 9.14 -15.87 10.70
C LYS A 53 8.98 -15.44 12.15
N SER A 54 7.79 -15.01 12.55
CA SER A 54 7.50 -14.61 13.93
C SER A 54 7.09 -15.74 14.85
N GLY A 55 7.02 -16.99 14.35
CA GLY A 55 6.50 -18.12 15.12
C GLY A 55 5.03 -17.94 15.51
N GLY A 56 4.21 -17.36 14.62
CA GLY A 56 2.79 -17.13 14.84
C GLY A 56 2.46 -15.87 15.65
N LYS A 57 3.45 -15.07 16.04
CA LYS A 57 3.24 -13.87 16.88
C LYS A 57 2.65 -12.69 16.10
N HIS A 58 2.86 -12.64 14.79
CA HIS A 58 2.39 -11.54 13.94
C HIS A 58 1.70 -12.10 12.70
N LYS A 59 0.59 -11.49 12.33
CA LYS A 59 -0.22 -11.87 11.14
C LYS A 59 -0.62 -10.61 10.40
N ILE A 60 -0.91 -10.74 9.10
CA ILE A 60 -1.52 -9.67 8.30
C ILE A 60 -2.86 -10.17 7.78
N LYS A 61 -3.92 -9.39 8.05
CA LYS A 61 -5.25 -9.60 7.48
C LYS A 61 -5.51 -8.57 6.40
N VAL A 62 -5.71 -9.04 5.18
CA VAL A 62 -5.94 -8.19 4.00
C VAL A 62 -7.43 -7.97 3.78
N PHE A 63 -7.82 -6.71 3.67
CA PHE A 63 -9.16 -6.25 3.34
C PHE A 63 -9.11 -5.58 1.96
N ASN A 64 -9.37 -6.36 0.92
CA ASN A 64 -9.44 -5.86 -0.46
C ASN A 64 -10.86 -5.37 -0.81
N LYS A 65 -11.12 -5.09 -2.11
CA LYS A 65 -12.44 -4.66 -2.63
C LYS A 65 -12.94 -3.34 -2.03
N GLN A 66 -12.02 -2.46 -1.63
CA GLN A 66 -12.36 -1.20 -0.94
C GLN A 66 -13.17 -1.41 0.35
N ALA A 67 -13.05 -2.58 1.00
CA ALA A 67 -13.84 -2.91 2.18
C ALA A 67 -13.62 -1.94 3.36
N LEU A 68 -12.48 -1.25 3.40
CA LEU A 68 -12.15 -0.26 4.43
C LEU A 68 -12.14 1.19 3.90
N GLY A 69 -12.59 1.40 2.67
CA GLY A 69 -12.69 2.72 2.03
C GLY A 69 -11.80 2.88 0.78
N SER A 70 -11.84 4.08 0.20
CA SER A 70 -11.00 4.51 -0.92
C SER A 70 -9.53 4.61 -0.51
N GLU A 71 -8.63 4.77 -1.49
CA GLU A 71 -7.19 4.93 -1.21
C GLU A 71 -6.92 6.11 -0.29
N LYS A 72 -7.58 7.26 -0.51
CA LYS A 72 -7.41 8.44 0.35
C LYS A 72 -7.87 8.16 1.78
N GLU A 73 -9.05 7.57 1.96
CA GLU A 73 -9.58 7.26 3.29
C GLU A 73 -8.69 6.26 4.03
N THR A 74 -8.15 5.24 3.34
CA THR A 74 -7.25 4.27 3.98
C THR A 74 -5.87 4.86 4.31
N ILE A 75 -5.36 5.81 3.52
CA ILE A 75 -4.18 6.61 3.86
C ILE A 75 -4.43 7.41 5.15
N ASP A 76 -5.56 8.13 5.22
CA ASP A 76 -5.92 8.90 6.39
C ASP A 76 -6.08 8.01 7.64
N GLN A 77 -6.68 6.81 7.50
CA GLN A 77 -6.80 5.83 8.58
C GLN A 77 -5.44 5.32 9.08
N VAL A 78 -4.49 5.05 8.19
CA VAL A 78 -3.12 4.66 8.59
C VAL A 78 -2.45 5.81 9.35
N LYS A 79 -2.60 7.04 8.86
CA LYS A 79 -2.00 8.22 9.49
C LYS A 79 -2.44 8.43 10.94
N ILE A 80 -3.71 8.14 11.25
CA ILE A 80 -4.26 8.29 12.61
C ILE A 80 -4.18 6.98 13.42
N GLY A 81 -3.58 5.91 12.89
CA GLY A 81 -3.44 4.62 13.57
C GLY A 81 -4.73 3.79 13.65
N ALA A 82 -5.79 4.14 12.92
CA ALA A 82 -7.02 3.35 12.84
C ALA A 82 -6.87 2.12 11.93
N LEU A 83 -5.85 2.11 11.08
CA LEU A 83 -5.44 1.02 10.21
C LEU A 83 -3.92 0.89 10.28
N ASP A 84 -3.41 -0.34 10.27
CA ASP A 84 -1.97 -0.58 10.42
C ASP A 84 -1.22 -0.40 9.10
N MET A 85 -1.83 -0.82 8.00
CA MET A 85 -1.19 -0.86 6.68
C MET A 85 -2.21 -0.57 5.58
N THR A 86 -1.74 0.01 4.48
CA THR A 86 -2.53 0.11 3.26
C THR A 86 -1.65 -0.08 2.04
N ARG A 87 -2.18 -0.75 1.04
CA ARG A 87 -1.62 -0.80 -0.31
C ARG A 87 -2.41 0.18 -1.17
N VAL A 88 -1.76 1.22 -1.65
CA VAL A 88 -2.35 2.26 -2.48
C VAL A 88 -1.56 2.51 -3.74
N ASN A 89 -2.19 3.11 -4.74
CA ASN A 89 -1.45 3.65 -5.87
C ASN A 89 -0.59 4.85 -5.43
N VAL A 90 0.49 5.10 -6.16
CA VAL A 90 1.45 6.15 -5.80
C VAL A 90 0.84 7.56 -5.97
N GLY A 91 -0.11 7.75 -6.93
CA GLY A 91 -0.74 9.04 -7.18
C GLY A 91 -1.35 9.72 -5.95
N PRO A 92 -2.20 9.06 -5.16
CA PRO A 92 -2.74 9.63 -3.91
C PRO A 92 -1.68 10.01 -2.87
N MET A 93 -0.47 9.45 -2.93
CA MET A 93 0.63 9.80 -2.05
C MET A 93 1.37 11.07 -2.46
N ASN A 94 1.21 11.56 -3.69
CA ASN A 94 2.00 12.65 -4.25
C ASN A 94 1.91 13.97 -3.44
N ALA A 95 0.75 14.26 -2.86
CA ALA A 95 0.56 15.43 -2.00
C ALA A 95 1.14 15.26 -0.59
N ILE A 96 1.36 14.02 -0.16
CA ILE A 96 1.82 13.66 1.18
C ILE A 96 3.33 13.48 1.18
N CYS A 97 3.85 12.76 0.20
CA CYS A 97 5.26 12.46 -0.02
C CYS A 97 5.66 12.93 -1.42
N PRO A 98 6.12 14.18 -1.60
CA PRO A 98 6.33 14.76 -2.94
C PRO A 98 7.25 13.95 -3.85
N LEU A 99 8.27 13.26 -3.33
CA LEU A 99 9.16 12.41 -4.15
C LEU A 99 8.42 11.25 -4.83
N THR A 100 7.24 10.87 -4.34
CA THR A 100 6.40 9.85 -4.99
C THR A 100 5.85 10.31 -6.35
N GLN A 101 5.97 11.59 -6.70
CA GLN A 101 5.65 12.09 -8.05
C GLN A 101 6.62 11.55 -9.10
N VAL A 102 7.89 11.34 -8.74
CA VAL A 102 8.94 10.92 -9.68
C VAL A 102 8.55 9.65 -10.46
N PRO A 103 8.21 8.51 -9.82
CA PRO A 103 7.86 7.31 -10.54
C PRO A 103 6.53 7.39 -11.30
N THR A 104 5.75 8.46 -11.11
CA THR A 104 4.48 8.67 -11.83
C THR A 104 4.60 9.60 -13.02
N MET A 105 5.79 10.16 -13.24
CA MET A 105 6.03 11.01 -14.41
C MET A 105 5.90 10.20 -15.72
N PRO A 106 5.22 10.77 -16.74
CA PRO A 106 5.08 10.08 -18.02
C PRO A 106 6.45 9.91 -18.69
N PHE A 107 6.63 8.76 -19.36
CA PHE A 107 7.82 8.42 -20.16
C PHE A 107 9.15 8.38 -19.41
N LEU A 108 9.14 8.36 -18.07
CA LEU A 108 10.36 8.29 -17.27
C LEU A 108 11.11 6.96 -17.46
N PHE A 109 10.36 5.86 -17.61
CA PHE A 109 10.94 4.52 -17.72
C PHE A 109 10.82 3.99 -19.16
N ASN A 110 11.91 3.47 -19.67
CA ASN A 110 11.97 2.89 -21.03
C ASN A 110 11.31 1.50 -21.11
N SER A 111 11.16 0.82 -19.98
CA SER A 111 10.57 -0.50 -19.87
C SER A 111 10.15 -0.82 -18.44
N ILE A 112 9.33 -1.86 -18.26
CA ILE A 112 8.97 -2.39 -16.93
C ILE A 112 10.24 -2.87 -16.20
N ALA A 113 11.17 -3.52 -16.89
CA ALA A 113 12.44 -3.96 -16.29
C ALA A 113 13.27 -2.77 -15.79
N HIS A 114 13.33 -1.66 -16.55
CA HIS A 114 14.00 -0.44 -16.12
C HIS A 114 13.33 0.15 -14.89
N MET A 115 12.00 0.24 -14.88
CA MET A 115 11.23 0.72 -13.72
C MET A 115 11.50 -0.11 -12.47
N ARG A 116 11.39 -1.43 -12.56
CA ARG A 116 11.65 -2.33 -11.41
C ARG A 116 13.07 -2.16 -10.89
N LYS A 117 14.08 -2.18 -11.76
CA LYS A 117 15.48 -1.98 -11.37
C LYS A 117 15.71 -0.64 -10.65
N SER A 118 15.00 0.42 -11.07
CA SER A 118 15.12 1.74 -10.46
C SER A 118 14.42 1.80 -9.10
N LEU A 119 13.23 1.20 -8.98
CA LEU A 119 12.43 1.24 -7.75
C LEU A 119 12.88 0.19 -6.71
N ASP A 120 13.52 -0.90 -7.14
CA ASP A 120 14.13 -1.89 -6.24
C ASP A 120 15.57 -1.51 -5.83
N GLY A 121 16.03 -0.33 -6.23
CA GLY A 121 17.36 0.20 -5.95
C GLY A 121 17.34 1.45 -5.08
N PRO A 122 18.51 2.12 -4.91
CA PRO A 122 18.67 3.27 -4.01
C PRO A 122 17.67 4.41 -4.25
N ALA A 123 17.27 4.65 -5.51
CA ALA A 123 16.29 5.68 -5.82
C ALA A 123 14.90 5.35 -5.24
N GLY A 124 14.50 4.07 -5.31
CA GLY A 124 13.25 3.62 -4.69
C GLY A 124 13.31 3.69 -3.17
N ASP A 125 14.44 3.31 -2.57
CA ASP A 125 14.65 3.41 -1.12
C ASP A 125 14.53 4.87 -0.65
N GLU A 126 15.11 5.82 -1.38
CA GLU A 126 15.02 7.25 -1.08
C GLU A 126 13.57 7.74 -1.14
N ILE A 127 12.82 7.34 -2.16
CA ILE A 127 11.40 7.68 -2.30
C ILE A 127 10.59 7.12 -1.12
N LEU A 128 10.75 5.83 -0.78
CA LEU A 128 10.07 5.21 0.36
C LEU A 128 10.41 5.93 1.66
N LYS A 129 11.69 6.21 1.91
CA LYS A 129 12.17 6.90 3.10
C LYS A 129 11.64 8.34 3.21
N SER A 130 11.42 9.03 2.09
CA SER A 130 10.91 10.40 2.09
C SER A 130 9.54 10.53 2.76
N CYS A 131 8.76 9.44 2.83
CA CYS A 131 7.45 9.43 3.46
C CYS A 131 7.50 9.38 5.00
N GLU A 132 8.65 9.08 5.60
CA GLU A 132 8.78 9.01 7.06
C GLU A 132 8.47 10.35 7.74
N SER A 133 8.88 11.47 7.13
CA SER A 133 8.59 12.81 7.64
C SER A 133 7.08 13.13 7.64
N ALA A 134 6.29 12.45 6.82
CA ALA A 134 4.84 12.57 6.76
C ALA A 134 4.11 11.54 7.65
N GLY A 135 4.86 10.70 8.38
CA GLY A 135 4.34 9.70 9.31
C GLY A 135 4.05 8.33 8.67
N PHE A 136 4.64 8.04 7.51
CA PHE A 136 4.46 6.77 6.81
C PHE A 136 5.80 6.04 6.65
N ILE A 137 5.81 4.74 6.89
CA ILE A 137 6.92 3.86 6.57
C ILE A 137 6.59 3.17 5.24
N GLY A 138 7.35 3.53 4.18
CA GLY A 138 7.26 2.83 2.90
C GLY A 138 7.93 1.46 2.99
N LEU A 139 7.20 0.39 2.67
CA LEU A 139 7.71 -0.98 2.79
C LEU A 139 8.27 -1.51 1.48
N ALA A 140 7.53 -1.34 0.38
CA ALA A 140 7.91 -1.83 -0.93
C ALA A 140 7.08 -1.18 -2.03
N PHE A 141 7.58 -1.24 -3.27
CA PHE A 141 6.79 -0.93 -4.46
C PHE A 141 6.20 -2.19 -5.06
N TYR A 142 4.97 -2.06 -5.58
CA TYR A 142 4.33 -3.04 -6.45
C TYR A 142 4.07 -2.40 -7.81
N ASP A 143 4.38 -3.09 -8.90
CA ASP A 143 4.03 -2.59 -10.22
C ASP A 143 2.64 -3.08 -10.66
N SER A 144 1.91 -2.24 -11.37
CA SER A 144 0.62 -2.53 -12.00
C SER A 144 0.65 -2.34 -13.52
N GLY A 145 1.83 -2.23 -14.10
CA GLY A 145 2.03 -2.00 -15.52
C GLY A 145 1.80 -0.54 -15.95
N ALA A 146 1.69 -0.34 -17.27
CA ALA A 146 1.49 0.97 -17.87
C ALA A 146 0.03 1.44 -17.76
N ARG A 147 -0.16 2.76 -17.66
CA ARG A 147 -1.50 3.36 -17.70
C ARG A 147 -1.95 3.57 -19.14
N SER A 148 -3.20 3.26 -19.38
CA SER A 148 -3.87 3.47 -20.67
C SER A 148 -5.13 4.32 -20.48
N ILE A 149 -5.49 5.06 -21.52
CA ILE A 149 -6.76 5.77 -21.58
C ILE A 149 -7.83 4.81 -22.07
N TYR A 150 -8.90 4.64 -21.29
CA TYR A 150 -10.10 3.91 -21.70
C TYR A 150 -11.13 4.92 -22.18
N ALA A 151 -11.52 4.85 -23.45
CA ALA A 151 -12.47 5.78 -24.07
C ALA A 151 -13.38 5.07 -25.05
N LYS A 152 -14.55 5.67 -25.35
CA LYS A 152 -15.50 5.14 -26.35
C LYS A 152 -14.97 5.24 -27.79
N LYS A 153 -13.99 6.10 -28.03
CA LYS A 153 -13.31 6.30 -29.30
C LYS A 153 -11.80 6.13 -29.11
N PRO A 154 -11.06 5.66 -30.12
CA PRO A 154 -9.61 5.61 -30.04
C PRO A 154 -9.01 6.99 -29.77
N VAL A 155 -8.08 7.08 -28.83
CA VAL A 155 -7.27 8.27 -28.54
C VAL A 155 -5.86 7.95 -28.97
N LYS A 156 -5.46 8.39 -30.15
CA LYS A 156 -4.15 8.11 -30.75
C LYS A 156 -3.21 9.32 -30.69
N THR A 157 -3.77 10.52 -30.61
CA THR A 157 -3.04 11.78 -30.55
C THR A 157 -3.56 12.65 -29.40
N VAL A 158 -2.79 13.65 -29.02
CA VAL A 158 -3.21 14.64 -28.03
C VAL A 158 -4.50 15.37 -28.48
N ALA A 159 -4.63 15.61 -29.80
CA ALA A 159 -5.83 16.25 -30.34
C ALA A 159 -7.11 15.43 -30.10
N ASP A 160 -7.01 14.09 -30.14
CA ASP A 160 -8.14 13.19 -29.90
C ASP A 160 -8.64 13.26 -28.44
N ALA A 161 -7.79 13.69 -27.51
CA ALA A 161 -8.14 13.83 -26.10
C ALA A 161 -8.92 15.12 -25.80
N LYS A 162 -8.88 16.12 -26.69
CA LYS A 162 -9.49 17.43 -26.47
C LYS A 162 -10.97 17.33 -26.13
N GLY A 163 -11.35 17.91 -24.99
CA GLY A 163 -12.74 17.95 -24.51
C GLY A 163 -13.26 16.65 -23.89
N LEU A 164 -12.50 15.56 -23.92
CA LEU A 164 -12.89 14.31 -23.24
C LEU A 164 -12.94 14.51 -21.73
N LYS A 165 -13.89 13.87 -21.08
CA LYS A 165 -13.90 13.73 -19.61
C LYS A 165 -13.14 12.46 -19.27
N ILE A 166 -12.01 12.61 -18.57
CA ILE A 166 -11.12 11.50 -18.21
C ILE A 166 -10.98 11.45 -16.70
N ARG A 167 -11.39 10.33 -16.10
CA ARG A 167 -11.17 10.08 -14.68
C ARG A 167 -9.69 9.79 -14.44
N VAL A 168 -9.13 10.43 -13.43
CA VAL A 168 -7.75 10.20 -12.96
C VAL A 168 -7.74 9.84 -11.49
N GLN A 169 -6.58 9.46 -10.97
CA GLN A 169 -6.37 9.34 -9.53
C GLN A 169 -6.29 10.73 -8.89
N GLN A 170 -6.57 10.81 -7.59
CA GLN A 170 -6.45 12.04 -6.80
C GLN A 170 -4.97 12.45 -6.69
N SER A 171 -4.50 13.18 -7.69
CA SER A 171 -3.14 13.70 -7.81
C SER A 171 -3.16 14.90 -8.74
N ASP A 172 -2.62 16.02 -8.28
CA ASP A 172 -2.52 17.24 -9.07
C ASP A 172 -1.65 17.04 -10.32
N LEU A 173 -0.65 16.18 -10.26
CA LEU A 173 0.16 15.81 -11.41
C LEU A 173 -0.71 15.18 -12.51
N TRP A 174 -1.58 14.22 -12.16
CA TRP A 174 -2.47 13.58 -13.13
C TRP A 174 -3.53 14.53 -13.68
N VAL A 175 -4.07 15.40 -12.83
CA VAL A 175 -5.02 16.44 -13.26
C VAL A 175 -4.33 17.39 -14.25
N SER A 176 -3.14 17.90 -13.93
CA SER A 176 -2.36 18.79 -14.78
C SER A 176 -1.99 18.16 -16.11
N MET A 177 -1.55 16.90 -16.10
CA MET A 177 -1.17 16.17 -17.31
C MET A 177 -2.37 16.01 -18.28
N ILE A 178 -3.51 15.59 -17.78
CA ILE A 178 -4.72 15.41 -18.60
C ILE A 178 -5.24 16.75 -19.09
N SER A 179 -5.20 17.80 -18.25
CA SER A 179 -5.59 19.15 -18.64
C SER A 179 -4.67 19.74 -19.73
N ALA A 180 -3.36 19.46 -19.66
CA ALA A 180 -2.41 19.87 -20.69
C ALA A 180 -2.67 19.20 -22.06
N MET A 181 -3.34 18.04 -22.08
CA MET A 181 -3.82 17.40 -23.31
C MET A 181 -5.13 18.02 -23.84
N GLY A 182 -5.66 19.04 -23.16
CA GLY A 182 -6.95 19.66 -23.52
C GLY A 182 -8.18 18.86 -23.11
N ALA A 183 -8.03 17.84 -22.29
CA ALA A 183 -9.11 17.04 -21.72
C ALA A 183 -9.55 17.58 -20.35
N ASN A 184 -10.74 17.20 -19.91
CA ASN A 184 -11.29 17.55 -18.60
C ASN A 184 -11.00 16.41 -17.62
N ALA A 185 -10.03 16.63 -16.72
CA ALA A 185 -9.69 15.68 -15.69
C ALA A 185 -10.75 15.66 -14.57
N THR A 186 -11.08 14.45 -14.09
CA THR A 186 -11.97 14.25 -12.93
C THR A 186 -11.26 13.30 -11.97
N PRO A 187 -10.77 13.75 -10.81
CA PRO A 187 -10.15 12.89 -9.79
C PRO A 187 -11.12 11.93 -9.14
#